data_55c86001c34ce311d5218f8366a222c2
#
_entry.id   55c86001c34ce311d5218f8366a222c2
#
_cell.length_a   1.000
_cell.length_b   1.000
_cell.length_c   1.000
_cell.angle_alpha   90.00
_cell.angle_beta   90.00
_cell.angle_gamma   90.00
#
_symmetry.space_group_name_H-M   'P 1'
#
loop_
_entity.id
_entity.type
_entity.pdbx_description
1 polymer ?
#
loop_
_entity_poly.entity_id
_entity_poly.type
_entity_poly.pdbx_seq_one_letter_code
_entity_poly.pdbx_strand_id
1 'polypeptide(L)'
;MLNSDDRMKFIIDYICTYEQKIKIANKNGLLDSAKMFELFAEEICKLYYGVNFHNLNESTCNFPYFDLISDDEKILVQVSTVVDVHSKIKNTLENIRDDKKNRFAKINSVYFFVLHNDSIKNIKDYTGANQIGNVSFIKENNLITTQDIINKAQNDLIFQEKLYSLIKFEFENFNEWARKLEDALDNSKNIGISNIETKINDEYEIDRHELIEKMRKDNARFISVQGREGVGKTVICKKFIETENMVLYARAERFLEESHLEKIWNLDIKKILEYLNGKKIIFFIDALEFIADA
;
A
#
# COMPACT_ATOMS: atom_id res chain seq x y z
N MET A 1 -9.04 27.04 10.44
CA MET A 1 -9.42 25.75 11.08
C MET A 1 -10.79 25.39 10.52
N LEU A 2 -10.97 24.19 9.94
CA LEU A 2 -12.27 23.76 9.43
C LEU A 2 -13.26 23.62 10.60
N ASN A 3 -14.53 23.96 10.37
CA ASN A 3 -15.59 23.70 11.36
C ASN A 3 -15.91 22.20 11.45
N SER A 4 -16.74 21.81 12.42
CA SER A 4 -17.11 20.39 12.64
C SER A 4 -17.79 19.76 11.43
N ASP A 5 -18.66 20.52 10.74
CA ASP A 5 -19.41 20.03 9.59
C ASP A 5 -18.51 19.78 8.39
N ASP A 6 -17.54 20.66 8.14
CA ASP A 6 -16.55 20.48 7.06
C ASP A 6 -15.65 19.27 7.32
N ARG A 7 -15.21 19.07 8.59
CA ARG A 7 -14.46 17.88 8.97
C ARG A 7 -15.26 16.62 8.77
N MET A 8 -16.54 16.65 9.17
CA MET A 8 -17.40 15.49 9.02
C MET A 8 -17.64 15.13 7.56
N LYS A 9 -17.88 16.13 6.72
CA LYS A 9 -18.00 15.93 5.27
C LYS A 9 -16.73 15.30 4.69
N PHE A 10 -15.56 15.79 5.04
CA PHE A 10 -14.28 15.23 4.59
C PHE A 10 -14.11 13.76 5.03
N ILE A 11 -14.46 13.43 6.28
CA ILE A 11 -14.40 12.06 6.81
C ILE A 11 -15.31 11.13 6.02
N ILE A 12 -16.56 11.54 5.78
CA ILE A 12 -17.54 10.74 5.03
C ILE A 12 -17.04 10.51 3.59
N ASP A 13 -16.65 11.56 2.90
CA ASP A 13 -16.16 11.49 1.52
C ASP A 13 -14.94 10.56 1.41
N TYR A 14 -14.01 10.64 2.36
CA TYR A 14 -12.84 9.78 2.40
C TYR A 14 -13.22 8.31 2.61
N ILE A 15 -14.00 8.00 3.65
CA ILE A 15 -14.40 6.63 3.99
C ILE A 15 -15.20 6.00 2.83
N CYS A 16 -16.16 6.72 2.24
CA CYS A 16 -16.93 6.23 1.11
C CYS A 16 -16.05 5.96 -0.12
N THR A 17 -15.12 6.88 -0.43
CA THR A 17 -14.19 6.70 -1.54
C THR A 17 -13.25 5.52 -1.30
N TYR A 18 -12.75 5.38 -0.07
CA TYR A 18 -11.88 4.28 0.32
C TYR A 18 -12.59 2.93 0.21
N GLU A 19 -13.82 2.82 0.72
CA GLU A 19 -14.67 1.63 0.60
C GLU A 19 -14.88 1.23 -0.86
N GLN A 20 -15.21 2.19 -1.73
CA GLN A 20 -15.39 1.92 -3.16
C GLN A 20 -14.09 1.43 -3.83
N LYS A 21 -12.94 2.05 -3.52
CA LYS A 21 -11.64 1.63 -4.04
C LYS A 21 -11.32 0.19 -3.67
N ILE A 22 -11.50 -0.19 -2.40
CA ILE A 22 -11.26 -1.56 -1.94
C ILE A 22 -12.21 -2.56 -2.62
N LYS A 23 -13.51 -2.24 -2.73
CA LYS A 23 -14.49 -3.10 -3.43
C LYS A 23 -14.11 -3.33 -4.90
N ILE A 24 -13.68 -2.28 -5.61
CA ILE A 24 -13.23 -2.37 -7.01
C ILE A 24 -11.95 -3.19 -7.11
N ALA A 25 -10.99 -2.96 -6.24
CA ALA A 25 -9.72 -3.67 -6.21
C ALA A 25 -9.91 -5.17 -5.96
N ASN A 26 -10.71 -5.53 -4.96
CA ASN A 26 -11.05 -6.94 -4.67
C ASN A 26 -11.74 -7.62 -5.86
N LYS A 27 -12.67 -6.93 -6.53
CA LYS A 27 -13.36 -7.46 -7.72
C LYS A 27 -12.41 -7.73 -8.88
N ASN A 28 -11.31 -6.99 -8.97
CA ASN A 28 -10.28 -7.14 -9.99
C ASN A 28 -9.11 -8.05 -9.56
N GLY A 29 -9.22 -8.73 -8.40
CA GLY A 29 -8.20 -9.65 -7.90
C GLY A 29 -6.90 -8.97 -7.42
N LEU A 30 -6.96 -7.70 -7.08
CA LEU A 30 -5.83 -6.96 -6.54
C LEU A 30 -5.69 -7.27 -5.05
N LEU A 31 -4.87 -8.25 -4.70
CA LEU A 31 -4.71 -8.77 -3.34
C LEU A 31 -4.16 -7.75 -2.32
N ASP A 32 -3.39 -6.78 -2.79
CA ASP A 32 -2.80 -5.75 -1.90
C ASP A 32 -3.85 -4.78 -1.32
N SER A 33 -5.06 -4.76 -1.89
CA SER A 33 -6.15 -3.96 -1.33
C SER A 33 -6.61 -4.44 0.05
N ALA A 34 -6.53 -5.74 0.31
CA ALA A 34 -6.83 -6.30 1.63
C ALA A 34 -5.80 -5.84 2.66
N LYS A 35 -4.50 -5.87 2.31
CA LYS A 35 -3.42 -5.40 3.17
C LYS A 35 -3.50 -3.90 3.47
N MET A 36 -3.84 -3.08 2.46
CA MET A 36 -4.10 -1.65 2.67
C MET A 36 -5.25 -1.43 3.65
N PHE A 37 -6.31 -2.24 3.56
CA PHE A 37 -7.42 -2.16 4.49
C PHE A 37 -7.04 -2.59 5.91
N GLU A 38 -6.19 -3.60 6.07
CA GLU A 38 -5.67 -4.02 7.37
C GLU A 38 -4.91 -2.90 8.08
N LEU A 39 -4.03 -2.18 7.37
CA LEU A 39 -3.28 -1.04 7.92
C LEU A 39 -4.21 0.12 8.32
N PHE A 40 -5.16 0.45 7.46
CA PHE A 40 -6.17 1.46 7.79
C PHE A 40 -7.01 1.04 9.01
N ALA A 41 -7.42 -0.23 9.07
CA ALA A 41 -8.19 -0.78 10.16
C ALA A 41 -7.43 -0.76 11.49
N GLU A 42 -6.12 -1.00 11.48
CA GLU A 42 -5.26 -0.92 12.67
C GLU A 42 -5.35 0.46 13.31
N GLU A 43 -5.12 1.53 12.54
CA GLU A 43 -5.17 2.90 13.05
C GLU A 43 -6.58 3.32 13.50
N ILE A 44 -7.61 2.90 12.75
CA ILE A 44 -9.01 3.14 13.16
C ILE A 44 -9.35 2.40 14.45
N CYS A 45 -8.95 1.16 14.62
CA CYS A 45 -9.20 0.39 15.83
C CYS A 45 -8.48 1.01 17.05
N LYS A 46 -7.24 1.50 16.89
CA LYS A 46 -6.54 2.26 17.92
C LYS A 46 -7.36 3.46 18.40
N LEU A 47 -7.86 4.25 17.46
CA LEU A 47 -8.68 5.42 17.80
C LEU A 47 -10.04 5.03 18.40
N TYR A 48 -10.68 4.01 17.86
CA TYR A 48 -12.05 3.61 18.22
C TYR A 48 -12.12 3.03 19.64
N TYR A 49 -11.16 2.16 19.97
CA TYR A 49 -11.12 1.46 21.27
C TYR A 49 -10.22 2.14 22.29
N GLY A 50 -9.32 3.04 21.88
CA GLY A 50 -8.32 3.65 22.75
C GLY A 50 -7.25 2.64 23.23
N VAL A 51 -7.04 1.55 22.48
CA VAL A 51 -6.09 0.48 22.75
C VAL A 51 -5.14 0.37 21.56
N ASN A 52 -3.85 0.15 21.85
CA ASN A 52 -2.89 -0.11 20.77
C ASN A 52 -3.08 -1.52 20.24
N PHE A 53 -3.00 -1.61 18.93
CA PHE A 53 -3.01 -2.86 18.17
C PHE A 53 -1.77 -2.92 17.29
N HIS A 54 -1.35 -4.13 16.96
CA HIS A 54 -0.34 -4.39 15.95
C HIS A 54 -0.79 -5.50 15.00
N ASN A 55 -0.31 -5.43 13.77
CA ASN A 55 -0.68 -6.36 12.71
C ASN A 55 0.06 -7.68 12.89
N LEU A 56 -0.69 -8.77 13.05
CA LEU A 56 -0.14 -10.12 13.19
C LEU A 56 0.57 -10.62 11.92
N ASN A 57 0.18 -10.11 10.76
CA ASN A 57 0.76 -10.47 9.47
C ASN A 57 2.14 -9.83 9.22
N GLU A 58 2.56 -8.83 10.01
CA GLU A 58 3.91 -8.26 9.95
C GLU A 58 4.96 -9.19 10.56
N SER A 59 4.61 -9.91 11.64
CA SER A 59 5.53 -10.80 12.35
C SER A 59 5.51 -12.23 11.82
N THR A 60 4.39 -12.69 11.28
CA THR A 60 4.19 -14.05 10.79
C THR A 60 3.30 -14.01 9.54
N CYS A 61 3.87 -14.24 8.38
CA CYS A 61 3.12 -14.24 7.12
C CYS A 61 1.92 -15.18 7.21
N ASN A 62 0.71 -14.66 6.94
CA ASN A 62 -0.57 -15.38 7.04
C ASN A 62 -0.85 -15.94 8.44
N PHE A 63 -0.80 -15.08 9.48
CA PHE A 63 -1.28 -15.49 10.80
C PHE A 63 -2.75 -15.96 10.67
N PRO A 64 -3.07 -17.16 11.17
CA PRO A 64 -4.39 -17.73 10.91
C PRO A 64 -5.48 -17.00 11.70
N TYR A 65 -6.54 -16.64 11.00
CA TYR A 65 -7.85 -16.21 11.50
C TYR A 65 -7.99 -14.77 11.98
N PHE A 66 -6.89 -14.06 12.28
CA PHE A 66 -6.93 -12.68 12.79
C PHE A 66 -5.86 -11.82 12.14
N ASP A 67 -6.16 -10.53 12.11
CA ASP A 67 -5.29 -9.55 11.49
C ASP A 67 -4.58 -8.68 12.52
N LEU A 68 -5.29 -8.31 13.62
CA LEU A 68 -4.74 -7.44 14.66
C LEU A 68 -4.85 -8.08 16.05
N ILE A 69 -3.89 -7.76 16.92
CA ILE A 69 -3.89 -8.11 18.34
C ILE A 69 -3.55 -6.90 19.20
N SER A 70 -4.19 -6.74 20.34
CA SER A 70 -3.86 -5.69 21.31
C SER A 70 -2.52 -5.96 22.01
N ASP A 71 -1.82 -4.90 22.46
CA ASP A 71 -0.53 -5.00 23.15
C ASP A 71 -0.57 -5.90 24.40
N ASP A 72 -1.73 -5.98 25.08
CA ASP A 72 -1.93 -6.84 26.25
C ASP A 72 -2.35 -8.27 25.88
N GLU A 73 -2.38 -8.61 24.59
CA GLU A 73 -2.75 -9.93 24.04
C GLU A 73 -4.14 -10.42 24.45
N LYS A 74 -5.10 -9.52 24.74
CA LYS A 74 -6.45 -9.93 25.19
C LYS A 74 -7.53 -9.71 24.16
N ILE A 75 -7.29 -8.85 23.19
CA ILE A 75 -8.26 -8.48 22.15
C ILE A 75 -7.70 -8.87 20.79
N LEU A 76 -8.49 -9.63 20.02
CA LEU A 76 -8.22 -9.92 18.62
C LEU A 76 -9.20 -9.15 17.73
N VAL A 77 -8.71 -8.67 16.59
CA VAL A 77 -9.58 -8.07 15.57
C VAL A 77 -9.40 -8.82 14.26
N GLN A 78 -10.51 -9.26 13.68
CA GLN A 78 -10.58 -9.74 12.31
C GLN A 78 -11.07 -8.62 11.42
N VAL A 79 -10.26 -8.24 10.46
CA VAL A 79 -10.59 -7.26 9.44
C VAL A 79 -11.18 -7.98 8.22
N SER A 80 -12.26 -7.45 7.64
CA SER A 80 -12.91 -8.15 6.53
C SER A 80 -13.49 -7.20 5.49
N THR A 81 -13.24 -7.53 4.24
CA THR A 81 -13.82 -6.88 3.06
C THR A 81 -14.90 -7.76 2.40
N VAL A 82 -15.22 -8.92 2.98
CA VAL A 82 -16.16 -9.88 2.38
C VAL A 82 -17.61 -9.47 2.59
N VAL A 83 -18.47 -9.87 1.66
CA VAL A 83 -19.91 -9.59 1.71
C VAL A 83 -20.63 -10.53 2.71
N ASP A 84 -20.24 -11.80 2.77
CA ASP A 84 -20.80 -12.77 3.73
C ASP A 84 -20.09 -12.70 5.08
N VAL A 85 -20.41 -11.64 5.81
CA VAL A 85 -19.87 -11.38 7.15
C VAL A 85 -20.33 -12.44 8.16
N HIS A 86 -21.54 -12.98 8.04
CA HIS A 86 -22.07 -13.99 8.96
C HIS A 86 -21.23 -15.28 8.93
N SER A 87 -20.99 -15.81 7.75
CA SER A 87 -20.15 -17.01 7.60
C SER A 87 -18.71 -16.73 8.05
N LYS A 88 -18.18 -15.54 7.79
CA LYS A 88 -16.84 -15.16 8.25
C LYS A 88 -16.74 -15.18 9.78
N ILE A 89 -17.68 -14.55 10.49
CA ILE A 89 -17.74 -14.53 11.95
C ILE A 89 -17.83 -15.95 12.50
N LYS A 90 -18.80 -16.74 12.02
CA LYS A 90 -18.99 -18.11 12.48
C LYS A 90 -17.73 -18.95 12.32
N ASN A 91 -17.14 -18.96 11.11
CA ASN A 91 -15.94 -19.72 10.82
C ASN A 91 -14.75 -19.30 11.69
N THR A 92 -14.61 -17.99 11.94
CA THR A 92 -13.54 -17.46 12.81
C THR A 92 -13.69 -17.94 14.24
N LEU A 93 -14.90 -17.89 14.81
CA LEU A 93 -15.17 -18.39 16.17
C LEU A 93 -14.99 -19.90 16.29
N GLU A 94 -15.39 -20.68 15.27
CA GLU A 94 -15.16 -22.14 15.20
C GLU A 94 -13.68 -22.45 15.16
N ASN A 95 -12.90 -21.70 14.41
CA ASN A 95 -11.43 -21.88 14.33
C ASN A 95 -10.72 -21.57 15.64
N ILE A 96 -11.21 -20.58 16.42
CA ILE A 96 -10.70 -20.33 17.80
C ILE A 96 -10.99 -21.53 18.69
N ARG A 97 -12.23 -22.04 18.70
CA ARG A 97 -12.63 -23.20 19.49
C ARG A 97 -11.78 -24.44 19.18
N ASP A 98 -11.52 -24.66 17.88
CA ASP A 98 -10.84 -25.85 17.40
C ASP A 98 -9.30 -25.73 17.38
N ASP A 99 -8.76 -24.62 17.87
CA ASP A 99 -7.30 -24.37 17.91
C ASP A 99 -6.57 -25.28 18.91
N LYS A 100 -6.02 -26.39 18.41
CA LYS A 100 -5.27 -27.38 19.20
C LYS A 100 -3.97 -26.85 19.81
N LYS A 101 -3.46 -25.71 19.31
CA LYS A 101 -2.19 -25.11 19.79
C LYS A 101 -2.41 -24.16 20.95
N ASN A 102 -3.64 -23.95 21.38
CA ASN A 102 -4.01 -23.06 22.48
C ASN A 102 -3.46 -21.63 22.38
N ARG A 103 -3.32 -21.13 21.13
CA ARG A 103 -2.75 -19.81 20.85
C ARG A 103 -3.59 -18.66 21.40
N PHE A 104 -4.89 -18.92 21.57
CA PHE A 104 -5.89 -17.92 21.95
C PHE A 104 -6.31 -18.01 23.41
N ALA A 105 -5.54 -18.71 24.27
CA ALA A 105 -5.91 -18.92 25.68
C ALA A 105 -6.04 -17.65 26.51
N LYS A 106 -5.32 -16.59 26.15
CA LYS A 106 -5.35 -15.30 26.85
C LYS A 106 -6.43 -14.37 26.32
N ILE A 107 -7.07 -14.70 25.20
CA ILE A 107 -8.00 -13.83 24.52
C ILE A 107 -9.33 -13.76 25.27
N ASN A 108 -9.74 -12.54 25.62
CA ASN A 108 -11.00 -12.27 26.29
C ASN A 108 -12.09 -11.77 25.34
N SER A 109 -11.67 -11.10 24.24
CA SER A 109 -12.61 -10.45 23.32
C SER A 109 -12.14 -10.61 21.87
N VAL A 110 -13.12 -10.80 20.99
CA VAL A 110 -12.92 -10.87 19.55
C VAL A 110 -13.82 -9.85 18.91
N TYR A 111 -13.21 -9.01 18.07
CA TYR A 111 -13.92 -7.97 17.33
C TYR A 111 -13.80 -8.22 15.84
N PHE A 112 -14.78 -7.75 15.10
CA PHE A 112 -14.81 -7.80 13.64
C PHE A 112 -14.95 -6.38 13.12
N PHE A 113 -14.01 -5.96 12.28
CA PHE A 113 -14.09 -4.71 11.55
C PHE A 113 -14.40 -5.01 10.08
N VAL A 114 -15.56 -4.57 9.61
CA VAL A 114 -16.01 -4.85 8.26
C VAL A 114 -16.22 -3.59 7.44
N LEU A 115 -15.70 -3.63 6.21
CA LEU A 115 -15.79 -2.54 5.25
C LEU A 115 -17.14 -2.64 4.51
N HIS A 116 -18.25 -2.43 5.23
CA HIS A 116 -19.58 -2.43 4.63
C HIS A 116 -20.51 -1.45 5.32
N ASN A 117 -21.26 -0.68 4.49
CA ASN A 117 -22.37 0.17 4.95
C ASN A 117 -23.73 -0.52 4.86
N ASP A 118 -23.79 -1.65 4.16
CA ASP A 118 -25.04 -2.39 4.01
C ASP A 118 -25.44 -2.98 5.36
N SER A 119 -26.71 -2.83 5.70
CA SER A 119 -27.23 -3.33 6.96
C SER A 119 -26.92 -4.81 7.14
N ILE A 120 -26.08 -5.11 8.11
CA ILE A 120 -25.73 -6.46 8.52
C ILE A 120 -26.91 -7.03 9.33
N LYS A 121 -28.07 -7.13 8.68
CA LYS A 121 -29.36 -7.40 9.34
C LYS A 121 -29.47 -8.78 9.97
N ASN A 122 -28.72 -9.76 9.47
CA ASN A 122 -28.91 -11.17 9.82
C ASN A 122 -27.78 -11.79 10.65
N ILE A 123 -26.90 -10.97 11.23
CA ILE A 123 -25.85 -11.49 12.10
C ILE A 123 -26.45 -11.79 13.47
N LYS A 124 -26.22 -13.01 13.93
CA LYS A 124 -26.67 -13.52 15.23
C LYS A 124 -25.58 -13.36 16.28
N ASP A 125 -26.01 -13.20 17.52
CA ASP A 125 -25.12 -13.31 18.66
C ASP A 125 -24.73 -14.76 18.91
N TYR A 126 -23.49 -14.93 19.37
CA TYR A 126 -22.96 -16.22 19.79
C TYR A 126 -22.65 -16.15 21.28
N THR A 127 -23.72 -16.27 22.09
CA THR A 127 -23.69 -16.21 23.57
C THR A 127 -24.59 -17.29 24.15
N GLY A 128 -24.38 -17.64 25.41
CA GLY A 128 -25.18 -18.63 26.12
C GLY A 128 -25.23 -19.97 25.39
N ALA A 129 -26.43 -20.45 25.07
CA ALA A 129 -26.64 -21.74 24.39
C ALA A 129 -26.06 -21.80 22.95
N ASN A 130 -25.87 -20.64 22.33
CA ASN A 130 -25.32 -20.52 20.98
C ASN A 130 -23.82 -20.17 20.96
N GLN A 131 -23.19 -20.08 22.14
CA GLN A 131 -21.77 -19.71 22.24
C GLN A 131 -20.86 -20.72 21.53
N ILE A 132 -19.88 -20.21 20.79
CA ILE A 132 -18.87 -21.01 20.11
C ILE A 132 -17.55 -20.86 20.88
N GLY A 133 -17.11 -21.92 21.57
CA GLY A 133 -15.90 -21.89 22.38
C GLY A 133 -16.04 -21.02 23.64
N ASN A 134 -14.95 -20.40 24.07
CA ASN A 134 -14.88 -19.61 25.31
C ASN A 134 -15.11 -18.10 25.09
N VAL A 135 -15.23 -17.65 23.85
CA VAL A 135 -15.37 -16.23 23.50
C VAL A 135 -16.80 -15.93 23.10
N SER A 136 -17.39 -14.95 23.77
CA SER A 136 -18.71 -14.44 23.42
C SER A 136 -18.59 -13.44 22.28
N PHE A 137 -19.55 -13.48 21.36
CA PHE A 137 -19.73 -12.47 20.33
C PHE A 137 -21.13 -11.87 20.45
N ILE A 138 -21.19 -10.57 20.66
CA ILE A 138 -22.41 -9.76 20.68
C ILE A 138 -22.30 -8.73 19.57
N LYS A 139 -23.22 -8.79 18.61
CA LYS A 139 -23.16 -7.95 17.40
C LYS A 139 -22.94 -6.47 17.70
N GLU A 140 -23.73 -5.90 18.59
CA GLU A 140 -23.67 -4.47 18.93
C GLU A 140 -22.31 -4.06 19.54
N ASN A 141 -21.61 -4.99 20.19
CA ASN A 141 -20.38 -4.70 20.90
C ASN A 141 -19.13 -5.11 20.12
N ASN A 142 -19.23 -6.19 19.36
CA ASN A 142 -18.07 -6.85 18.78
C ASN A 142 -17.94 -6.68 17.25
N LEU A 143 -18.94 -6.03 16.62
CA LEU A 143 -18.92 -5.76 15.20
C LEU A 143 -18.86 -4.26 14.97
N ILE A 144 -17.86 -3.82 14.21
CA ILE A 144 -17.70 -2.42 13.77
C ILE A 144 -17.83 -2.38 12.27
N THR A 145 -18.59 -1.43 11.80
CA THR A 145 -18.73 -1.09 10.38
C THR A 145 -18.17 0.30 10.11
N THR A 146 -17.98 0.65 8.86
CA THR A 146 -17.66 2.02 8.46
C THR A 146 -18.74 3.01 8.91
N GLN A 147 -20.02 2.57 8.96
CA GLN A 147 -21.12 3.40 9.47
C GLN A 147 -20.99 3.68 10.98
N ASP A 148 -20.53 2.71 11.77
CA ASP A 148 -20.33 2.92 13.22
C ASP A 148 -19.22 3.92 13.48
N ILE A 149 -18.17 3.94 12.65
CA ILE A 149 -17.10 4.94 12.73
C ILE A 149 -17.65 6.33 12.40
N ILE A 150 -18.46 6.46 11.35
CA ILE A 150 -19.11 7.71 10.96
C ILE A 150 -20.03 8.19 12.09
N ASN A 151 -20.87 7.31 12.65
CA ASN A 151 -21.76 7.63 13.73
C ASN A 151 -21.01 8.08 15.00
N LYS A 152 -19.90 7.42 15.33
CA LYS A 152 -19.06 7.83 16.45
C LYS A 152 -18.44 9.21 16.21
N ALA A 153 -17.92 9.47 15.00
CA ALA A 153 -17.37 10.78 14.65
C ALA A 153 -18.42 11.91 14.69
N GLN A 154 -19.69 11.60 14.38
CA GLN A 154 -20.78 12.57 14.50
C GLN A 154 -21.12 12.93 15.95
N ASN A 155 -20.99 11.96 16.86
CA ASN A 155 -21.42 12.12 18.25
C ASN A 155 -20.27 12.42 19.22
N ASP A 156 -19.01 12.25 18.81
CA ASP A 156 -17.82 12.49 19.62
C ASP A 156 -16.84 13.41 18.88
N LEU A 157 -16.82 14.69 19.27
CA LEU A 157 -15.99 15.71 18.65
C LEU A 157 -14.49 15.43 18.81
N ILE A 158 -14.07 14.78 19.90
CA ILE A 158 -12.66 14.43 20.12
C ILE A 158 -12.27 13.30 19.16
N PHE A 159 -13.11 12.30 19.03
CA PHE A 159 -12.90 11.24 18.06
C PHE A 159 -12.93 11.78 16.63
N GLN A 160 -13.88 12.66 16.30
CA GLN A 160 -13.96 13.33 14.99
C GLN A 160 -12.65 14.05 14.64
N GLU A 161 -12.09 14.84 15.58
CA GLU A 161 -10.86 15.60 15.33
C GLU A 161 -9.65 14.69 15.12
N LYS A 162 -9.53 13.63 15.94
CA LYS A 162 -8.44 12.64 15.80
C LYS A 162 -8.57 11.87 14.49
N LEU A 163 -9.76 11.43 14.14
CA LEU A 163 -10.03 10.71 12.89
C LEU A 163 -9.76 11.60 11.66
N TYR A 164 -10.23 12.86 11.71
CA TYR A 164 -9.95 13.82 10.65
C TYR A 164 -8.43 14.05 10.48
N SER A 165 -7.70 14.20 11.57
CA SER A 165 -6.25 14.41 11.55
C SER A 165 -5.51 13.20 10.98
N LEU A 166 -5.91 11.99 11.35
CA LEU A 166 -5.38 10.74 10.81
C LEU A 166 -5.60 10.66 9.29
N ILE A 167 -6.84 10.81 8.86
CA ILE A 167 -7.22 10.71 7.45
C ILE A 167 -6.54 11.80 6.60
N LYS A 168 -6.48 13.01 7.13
CA LYS A 168 -5.83 14.13 6.45
C LYS A 168 -4.34 13.89 6.29
N PHE A 169 -3.67 13.41 7.32
CA PHE A 169 -2.25 13.07 7.28
C PHE A 169 -1.95 11.99 6.22
N GLU A 170 -2.74 10.92 6.18
CA GLU A 170 -2.63 9.87 5.16
C GLU A 170 -2.88 10.41 3.75
N PHE A 171 -3.89 11.25 3.58
CA PHE A 171 -4.24 11.85 2.29
C PHE A 171 -3.17 12.85 1.80
N GLU A 172 -2.65 13.70 2.68
CA GLU A 172 -1.60 14.68 2.34
C GLU A 172 -0.27 13.97 2.02
N ASN A 173 0.12 12.97 2.80
CA ASN A 173 1.31 12.18 2.53
C ASN A 173 1.23 11.43 1.21
N PHE A 174 0.06 10.85 0.90
CA PHE A 174 -0.15 10.17 -0.38
C PHE A 174 -0.04 11.13 -1.56
N ASN A 175 -0.70 12.30 -1.48
CA ASN A 175 -0.65 13.29 -2.55
C ASN A 175 0.75 13.90 -2.72
N GLU A 176 1.44 14.19 -1.63
CA GLU A 176 2.82 14.69 -1.67
C GLU A 176 3.76 13.66 -2.31
N TRP A 177 3.60 12.40 -1.94
CA TRP A 177 4.40 11.33 -2.49
C TRP A 177 4.12 11.10 -3.97
N ALA A 178 2.84 11.05 -4.39
CA ALA A 178 2.44 10.91 -5.79
C ALA A 178 3.00 12.06 -6.65
N ARG A 179 2.91 13.28 -6.15
CA ARG A 179 3.49 14.45 -6.83
C ARG A 179 5.02 14.35 -6.93
N LYS A 180 5.71 13.94 -5.86
CA LYS A 180 7.17 13.74 -5.91
C LYS A 180 7.57 12.69 -6.94
N LEU A 181 6.79 11.61 -7.07
CA LEU A 181 7.03 10.60 -8.09
C LEU A 181 6.82 11.15 -9.50
N GLU A 182 5.72 11.88 -9.75
CA GLU A 182 5.46 12.54 -11.04
C GLU A 182 6.59 13.52 -11.38
N ASP A 183 6.96 14.40 -10.45
CA ASP A 183 8.06 15.35 -10.62
C ASP A 183 9.40 14.64 -10.95
N ALA A 184 9.70 13.51 -10.30
CA ALA A 184 10.91 12.75 -10.54
C ALA A 184 10.90 12.04 -11.90
N LEU A 185 9.76 11.51 -12.34
CA LEU A 185 9.59 10.91 -13.67
C LEU A 185 9.71 11.97 -14.76
N ASP A 186 9.07 13.12 -14.60
CA ASP A 186 9.14 14.24 -15.53
C ASP A 186 10.55 14.82 -15.62
N ASN A 187 11.23 15.01 -14.49
CA ASN A 187 12.63 15.44 -14.47
C ASN A 187 13.54 14.44 -15.16
N SER A 188 13.38 13.14 -14.91
CA SER A 188 14.13 12.09 -15.58
C SER A 188 13.93 12.12 -17.08
N LYS A 189 12.71 12.32 -17.55
CA LYS A 189 12.35 12.39 -18.97
C LYS A 189 12.86 13.67 -19.63
N ASN A 190 12.55 14.83 -19.03
CA ASN A 190 12.77 16.12 -19.66
C ASN A 190 14.20 16.65 -19.50
N ILE A 191 14.89 16.36 -18.39
CA ILE A 191 16.23 16.86 -18.11
C ILE A 191 17.29 15.79 -18.40
N GLY A 192 17.01 14.52 -18.04
CA GLY A 192 17.95 13.42 -18.21
C GLY A 192 17.93 12.87 -19.63
N ILE A 193 16.83 12.23 -19.99
CA ILE A 193 16.72 11.41 -21.20
C ILE A 193 16.67 12.29 -22.47
N SER A 194 15.94 13.40 -22.45
CA SER A 194 15.80 14.28 -23.62
C SER A 194 17.13 14.89 -24.06
N ASN A 195 18.03 15.17 -23.11
CA ASN A 195 19.32 15.79 -23.39
C ASN A 195 20.38 14.81 -23.96
N ILE A 196 20.07 13.52 -24.05
CA ILE A 196 20.96 12.56 -24.70
C ILE A 196 20.83 12.74 -26.22
N GLU A 197 21.89 13.20 -26.86
CA GLU A 197 21.94 13.33 -28.32
C GLU A 197 21.94 11.95 -28.99
N THR A 198 21.07 11.76 -29.97
CA THR A 198 20.91 10.49 -30.69
C THR A 198 21.54 10.50 -32.08
N LYS A 199 21.87 11.68 -32.58
CA LYS A 199 22.43 11.89 -33.91
C LYS A 199 23.86 12.41 -33.84
N ILE A 200 24.65 12.06 -34.83
CA ILE A 200 26.00 12.61 -35.06
C ILE A 200 25.84 13.85 -35.96
N ASN A 201 26.25 15.01 -35.46
CA ASN A 201 26.15 16.31 -36.17
C ASN A 201 24.70 16.64 -36.63
N ASP A 202 23.67 16.26 -35.82
CA ASP A 202 22.26 16.44 -36.11
C ASP A 202 21.69 15.74 -37.36
N GLU A 203 22.53 15.03 -38.12
CA GLU A 203 22.16 14.44 -39.42
C GLU A 203 22.12 12.92 -39.41
N TYR A 204 23.13 12.29 -38.79
CA TYR A 204 23.35 10.86 -38.95
C TYR A 204 23.01 10.06 -37.70
N GLU A 205 22.11 9.07 -37.86
CA GLU A 205 21.71 8.15 -36.80
C GLU A 205 22.15 6.72 -37.15
N ILE A 206 22.82 6.06 -36.19
CA ILE A 206 23.23 4.67 -36.36
C ILE A 206 22.06 3.77 -35.98
N ASP A 207 21.64 2.92 -36.90
CA ASP A 207 20.59 1.93 -36.62
C ASP A 207 21.12 0.86 -35.65
N ARG A 208 20.36 0.67 -34.56
CA ARG A 208 20.63 -0.31 -33.50
C ARG A 208 19.37 -1.14 -33.16
N HIS A 209 18.42 -1.21 -34.09
CA HIS A 209 17.13 -1.84 -33.88
C HIS A 209 17.27 -3.29 -33.35
N GLU A 210 18.17 -4.08 -33.90
CA GLU A 210 18.37 -5.48 -33.47
C GLU A 210 18.81 -5.61 -31.99
N LEU A 211 19.67 -4.71 -31.53
CA LEU A 211 20.10 -4.70 -30.13
C LEU A 211 18.96 -4.30 -29.19
N ILE A 212 18.19 -3.31 -29.57
CA ILE A 212 17.02 -2.83 -28.80
C ILE A 212 15.97 -3.95 -28.70
N GLU A 213 15.69 -4.64 -29.81
CA GLU A 213 14.77 -5.78 -29.82
C GLU A 213 15.28 -6.95 -28.97
N LYS A 214 16.58 -7.19 -28.93
CA LYS A 214 17.19 -8.18 -28.03
C LYS A 214 16.99 -7.79 -26.57
N MET A 215 17.20 -6.53 -26.20
CA MET A 215 16.97 -6.02 -24.84
C MET A 215 15.49 -6.14 -24.45
N ARG A 216 14.55 -5.89 -25.37
CA ARG A 216 13.11 -6.01 -25.11
C ARG A 216 12.65 -7.44 -24.89
N LYS A 217 13.26 -8.40 -25.57
CA LYS A 217 12.96 -9.84 -25.42
C LYS A 217 13.59 -10.45 -24.19
N ASP A 218 14.57 -9.79 -23.61
CA ASP A 218 15.24 -10.22 -22.38
C ASP A 218 14.37 -9.89 -21.16
N ASN A 219 13.92 -10.92 -20.44
CA ASN A 219 13.16 -10.78 -19.20
C ASN A 219 14.05 -10.57 -17.96
N ALA A 220 15.33 -10.25 -18.16
CA ALA A 220 16.26 -10.00 -17.07
C ALA A 220 15.82 -8.78 -16.23
N ARG A 221 15.97 -8.88 -14.93
CA ARG A 221 15.73 -7.75 -14.01
C ARG A 221 16.81 -6.68 -14.10
N PHE A 222 17.94 -7.02 -14.64
CA PHE A 222 19.10 -6.14 -14.79
C PHE A 222 19.70 -6.34 -16.18
N ILE A 223 19.85 -5.23 -16.94
CA ILE A 223 20.46 -5.20 -18.26
C ILE A 223 21.67 -4.28 -18.20
N SER A 224 22.87 -4.81 -18.46
CA SER A 224 24.10 -4.05 -18.56
C SER A 224 24.50 -3.88 -20.01
N VAL A 225 24.66 -2.64 -20.45
CA VAL A 225 25.14 -2.29 -21.81
C VAL A 225 26.60 -1.86 -21.72
N GLN A 226 27.47 -2.71 -22.21
CA GLN A 226 28.94 -2.49 -22.16
C GLN A 226 29.51 -2.24 -23.55
N GLY A 227 30.63 -1.52 -23.62
CA GLY A 227 31.34 -1.23 -24.85
C GLY A 227 32.36 -0.09 -24.68
N ARG A 228 33.19 0.13 -25.70
CA ARG A 228 34.16 1.23 -25.70
C ARG A 228 33.47 2.59 -25.61
N GLU A 229 34.22 3.60 -25.18
CA GLU A 229 33.75 4.98 -25.20
C GLU A 229 33.34 5.40 -26.63
N GLY A 230 32.32 6.24 -26.75
CA GLY A 230 31.85 6.77 -28.04
C GLY A 230 31.00 5.80 -28.89
N VAL A 231 30.84 4.52 -28.51
CA VAL A 231 30.04 3.56 -29.34
C VAL A 231 28.54 3.72 -29.26
N GLY A 232 28.02 4.70 -28.50
CA GLY A 232 26.60 5.01 -28.40
C GLY A 232 25.81 4.16 -27.42
N LYS A 233 26.41 3.68 -26.30
CA LYS A 233 25.73 2.93 -25.23
C LYS A 233 24.53 3.66 -24.70
N THR A 234 24.72 4.93 -24.34
CA THR A 234 23.65 5.79 -23.78
C THR A 234 22.51 6.01 -24.77
N VAL A 235 22.84 6.12 -26.07
CA VAL A 235 21.84 6.25 -27.14
C VAL A 235 20.96 4.99 -27.27
N ILE A 236 21.58 3.80 -27.19
CA ILE A 236 20.84 2.52 -27.24
C ILE A 236 19.90 2.44 -26.05
N CYS A 237 20.38 2.76 -24.85
CA CYS A 237 19.55 2.78 -23.64
C CYS A 237 18.40 3.79 -23.75
N LYS A 238 18.66 5.02 -24.24
CA LYS A 238 17.61 6.01 -24.49
C LYS A 238 16.53 5.46 -25.38
N LYS A 239 16.87 4.91 -26.55
CA LYS A 239 15.90 4.34 -27.48
C LYS A 239 15.11 3.16 -26.90
N PHE A 240 15.76 2.35 -26.06
CA PHE A 240 15.09 1.26 -25.35
C PHE A 240 13.98 1.78 -24.41
N ILE A 241 14.26 2.86 -23.66
CA ILE A 241 13.34 3.40 -22.64
C ILE A 241 12.36 4.44 -23.18
N GLU A 242 12.51 4.94 -24.43
CA GLU A 242 11.61 5.96 -25.02
C GLU A 242 10.13 5.53 -25.06
N THR A 243 9.86 4.24 -25.10
CA THR A 243 8.49 3.67 -25.10
C THR A 243 7.97 3.33 -23.71
N GLU A 244 8.79 3.49 -22.69
CA GLU A 244 8.44 3.14 -21.32
C GLU A 244 7.89 4.37 -20.58
N ASN A 245 6.82 4.17 -19.81
CA ASN A 245 6.12 5.26 -19.15
C ASN A 245 6.76 5.65 -17.79
N MET A 246 7.44 4.71 -17.15
CA MET A 246 7.99 4.89 -15.81
C MET A 246 9.49 4.64 -15.81
N VAL A 247 10.26 5.70 -16.02
CA VAL A 247 11.72 5.65 -16.06
C VAL A 247 12.28 6.69 -15.09
N LEU A 248 13.13 6.25 -14.17
CA LEU A 248 13.94 7.11 -13.31
C LEU A 248 15.38 7.09 -13.84
N TYR A 249 15.86 8.26 -14.27
CA TYR A 249 17.21 8.45 -14.80
C TYR A 249 18.12 9.06 -13.74
N ALA A 250 19.36 8.56 -13.66
CA ALA A 250 20.44 9.19 -12.95
C ALA A 250 21.78 8.90 -13.60
N ARG A 251 22.73 9.82 -13.49
CA ARG A 251 24.14 9.57 -13.78
C ARG A 251 24.81 8.92 -12.58
N ALA A 252 25.73 8.02 -12.85
CA ALA A 252 26.42 7.22 -11.84
C ALA A 252 27.17 8.06 -10.80
N GLU A 253 27.69 9.24 -11.18
CA GLU A 253 28.40 10.13 -10.26
C GLU A 253 27.54 10.54 -9.04
N ARG A 254 26.20 10.65 -9.23
CA ARG A 254 25.30 10.99 -8.12
C ARG A 254 25.27 9.93 -7.01
N PHE A 255 25.62 8.69 -7.33
CA PHE A 255 25.70 7.61 -6.34
C PHE A 255 26.97 7.69 -5.50
N LEU A 256 27.99 8.42 -5.94
CA LEU A 256 29.18 8.72 -5.16
C LEU A 256 28.95 9.88 -4.17
N GLU A 257 28.09 10.82 -4.54
CA GLU A 257 27.78 11.99 -3.73
C GLU A 257 26.73 11.69 -2.66
N GLU A 258 25.79 10.79 -2.95
CA GLU A 258 24.63 10.48 -2.11
C GLU A 258 24.68 9.04 -1.60
N SER A 259 24.77 8.89 -0.29
CA SER A 259 24.86 7.56 0.36
C SER A 259 23.55 6.73 0.30
N HIS A 260 22.43 7.35 -0.08
CA HIS A 260 21.11 6.72 -0.10
C HIS A 260 20.40 6.95 -1.43
N LEU A 261 19.87 5.86 -2.04
CA LEU A 261 19.10 5.90 -3.28
C LEU A 261 17.92 6.89 -3.23
N GLU A 262 17.30 7.03 -2.06
CA GLU A 262 16.17 7.94 -1.82
C GLU A 262 16.51 9.40 -2.11
N LYS A 263 17.74 9.82 -1.86
CA LYS A 263 18.19 11.19 -2.10
C LYS A 263 18.42 11.49 -3.58
N ILE A 264 18.77 10.49 -4.39
CA ILE A 264 19.07 10.67 -5.82
C ILE A 264 17.85 11.19 -6.57
N TRP A 265 16.65 10.68 -6.25
CA TRP A 265 15.40 11.10 -6.86
C TRP A 265 14.47 11.82 -5.87
N ASN A 266 14.88 12.03 -4.62
CA ASN A 266 14.04 12.54 -3.52
C ASN A 266 12.75 11.70 -3.34
N LEU A 267 12.87 10.37 -3.42
CA LEU A 267 11.78 9.41 -3.40
C LEU A 267 12.06 8.29 -2.41
N ASP A 268 11.05 7.89 -1.67
CA ASP A 268 11.07 6.65 -0.90
C ASP A 268 10.88 5.45 -1.85
N ILE A 269 11.98 4.81 -2.21
CA ILE A 269 12.01 3.70 -3.18
C ILE A 269 11.16 2.52 -2.69
N LYS A 270 11.15 2.25 -1.39
CA LYS A 270 10.34 1.17 -0.81
C LYS A 270 8.86 1.42 -1.04
N LYS A 271 8.37 2.62 -0.76
CA LYS A 271 6.97 3.02 -1.01
C LYS A 271 6.62 2.98 -2.50
N ILE A 272 7.56 3.35 -3.38
CA ILE A 272 7.36 3.23 -4.83
C ILE A 272 7.12 1.77 -5.22
N LEU A 273 7.98 0.86 -4.77
CA LEU A 273 7.86 -0.56 -5.11
C LEU A 273 6.56 -1.16 -4.58
N GLU A 274 6.13 -0.77 -3.38
CA GLU A 274 4.85 -1.16 -2.79
C GLU A 274 3.64 -0.62 -3.60
N TYR A 275 3.71 0.66 -4.00
CA TYR A 275 2.64 1.31 -4.79
C TYR A 275 2.51 0.73 -6.19
N LEU A 276 3.61 0.41 -6.84
CA LEU A 276 3.61 -0.07 -8.23
C LEU A 276 2.98 -1.44 -8.39
N ASN A 277 2.88 -2.21 -7.32
CA ASN A 277 2.15 -3.48 -7.28
C ASN A 277 2.33 -4.33 -8.56
N GLY A 278 3.58 -4.63 -8.88
CA GLY A 278 3.92 -5.41 -10.06
C GLY A 278 3.98 -4.62 -11.38
N LYS A 279 3.70 -3.31 -11.39
CA LYS A 279 3.99 -2.47 -12.55
C LYS A 279 5.49 -2.28 -12.69
N LYS A 280 5.95 -2.27 -13.94
CA LYS A 280 7.36 -2.12 -14.28
C LYS A 280 7.79 -0.66 -14.08
N ILE A 281 8.87 -0.45 -13.33
CA ILE A 281 9.65 0.78 -13.32
C ILE A 281 11.07 0.47 -13.79
N ILE A 282 11.66 1.36 -14.56
CA ILE A 282 13.02 1.23 -15.04
C ILE A 282 13.90 2.26 -14.33
N PHE A 283 14.95 1.81 -13.71
CA PHE A 283 16.04 2.65 -13.22
C PHE A 283 17.12 2.66 -14.29
N PHE A 284 17.27 3.80 -14.97
CA PHE A 284 18.32 3.98 -15.97
C PHE A 284 19.49 4.72 -15.33
N ILE A 285 20.59 4.00 -15.14
CA ILE A 285 21.83 4.55 -14.58
C ILE A 285 22.87 4.62 -15.71
N ASP A 286 23.28 5.83 -16.04
CA ASP A 286 24.25 6.09 -17.09
C ASP A 286 25.65 6.30 -16.51
N ALA A 287 26.68 5.98 -17.30
CA ALA A 287 28.10 6.21 -16.98
C ALA A 287 28.58 5.45 -15.71
N LEU A 288 28.20 4.16 -15.61
CA LEU A 288 28.58 3.29 -14.48
C LEU A 288 30.07 3.14 -14.27
N GLU A 289 30.89 3.39 -15.31
CA GLU A 289 32.37 3.40 -15.25
C GLU A 289 32.92 4.34 -14.18
N PHE A 290 32.24 5.44 -13.87
CA PHE A 290 32.67 6.37 -12.83
C PHE A 290 32.56 5.80 -11.40
N ILE A 291 31.77 4.75 -11.18
CA ILE A 291 31.67 4.08 -9.87
C ILE A 291 32.73 2.97 -9.76
N ALA A 292 33.09 2.34 -10.89
CA ALA A 292 34.01 1.21 -10.89
C ALA A 292 35.46 1.62 -10.59
N ASP A 293 35.81 2.89 -10.82
CA ASP A 293 37.16 3.43 -10.63
C ASP A 293 37.30 4.22 -9.30
N ALA A 294 36.25 4.32 -8.49
CA ALA A 294 36.22 5.02 -7.21
C ALA A 294 36.34 4.05 -6.02
#